data_422299945f631195e29552bc9728daad
#
_entry.id   422299945f631195e29552bc9728daad
#
_cell.length_a   1.000
_cell.length_b   1.000
_cell.length_c   1.000
_cell.angle_alpha   90.00
_cell.angle_beta   90.00
_cell.angle_gamma   90.00
#
_symmetry.space_group_name_H-M   'P 1'
#
loop_
_entity.id
_entity.type
_entity.pdbx_description
1 polymer ?
#
loop_
_entity_poly.entity_id
_entity_poly.type
_entity_poly.pdbx_seq_one_letter_code
_entity_poly.pdbx_strand_id
1 'polypeptide(L)'
;MAKQTNKKSSSPTASGRSNSKSSVSKRTTTANKNANVSGSAGNQNHPLLEKFFIDELKDIYWAEKHLVKALARLKKAATTEELQQAFEDHTAATEEHVTRLEQVFEMFGKKPQAKKCEAMDGLTREAEEIVDETEDGSMTRDVALIIAAQKVEHYEIATYGGLVQLANTMNLGEVAEILEQTLQEEKDTDQLLTYIAENDINLEAEMEGAGKENG
;
A
#
# COMPACT_ATOMS: atom_id res chain seq x y z
N MET A 1 15.03 27.72 -56.95
CA MET A 1 13.72 28.03 -57.57
C MET A 1 12.65 27.51 -56.61
N ALA A 2 12.07 28.43 -55.84
CA ALA A 2 10.76 29.01 -55.99
C ALA A 2 9.64 27.98 -55.74
N LYS A 3 8.65 28.15 -54.85
CA LYS A 3 7.98 29.36 -54.32
C LYS A 3 7.11 28.95 -53.09
N GLN A 4 7.09 29.82 -52.13
CA GLN A 4 6.06 29.90 -51.07
C GLN A 4 4.67 30.15 -51.67
N THR A 5 3.61 29.73 -50.98
CA THR A 5 2.40 30.52 -50.91
C THR A 5 1.70 30.29 -49.54
N ASN A 6 1.56 31.41 -48.91
CA ASN A 6 0.84 31.73 -47.68
C ASN A 6 -0.61 32.04 -48.04
N LYS A 7 -1.61 31.60 -47.26
CA LYS A 7 -2.91 32.28 -47.23
C LYS A 7 -3.58 32.25 -45.87
N LYS A 8 -3.71 33.42 -45.32
CA LYS A 8 -4.52 33.87 -44.18
C LYS A 8 -6.00 33.89 -44.55
N SER A 9 -6.83 33.82 -43.57
CA SER A 9 -8.04 34.57 -43.23
C SER A 9 -9.08 33.64 -42.62
N SER A 10 -9.95 33.94 -41.72
CA SER A 10 -10.35 35.11 -40.94
C SER A 10 -11.57 34.65 -40.15
N SER A 11 -11.68 35.04 -38.89
CA SER A 11 -12.93 34.93 -38.11
C SER A 11 -14.03 35.81 -38.67
N PRO A 12 -15.30 35.56 -38.33
CA PRO A 12 -15.97 36.56 -37.52
C PRO A 12 -16.91 36.03 -36.40
N THR A 13 -17.06 36.89 -35.46
CA THR A 13 -17.98 37.04 -34.35
C THR A 13 -19.47 37.07 -34.70
N ALA A 14 -20.33 36.57 -33.78
CA ALA A 14 -21.62 37.15 -33.35
C ALA A 14 -22.26 36.26 -32.29
N SER A 15 -22.34 36.69 -31.03
CA SER A 15 -23.44 37.40 -30.38
C SER A 15 -24.80 36.66 -30.38
N GLY A 16 -25.18 36.13 -29.23
CA GLY A 16 -26.50 35.59 -28.94
C GLY A 16 -26.77 35.56 -27.43
N ARG A 17 -27.26 36.68 -26.93
CA ARG A 17 -27.67 36.94 -25.54
C ARG A 17 -29.08 36.42 -25.36
N SER A 18 -29.33 35.42 -24.52
CA SER A 18 -30.68 35.12 -24.02
C SER A 18 -30.69 35.09 -22.50
N ASN A 19 -31.49 35.99 -22.01
CA ASN A 19 -31.77 36.32 -20.61
C ASN A 19 -32.88 35.41 -20.10
N SER A 20 -32.62 34.56 -19.12
CA SER A 20 -33.69 33.87 -18.39
C SER A 20 -33.61 34.18 -16.90
N LYS A 21 -34.65 34.85 -16.46
CA LYS A 21 -34.92 35.28 -15.08
C LYS A 21 -35.05 34.04 -14.15
N SER A 22 -34.19 33.95 -13.16
CA SER A 22 -34.42 33.05 -12.03
C SER A 22 -35.21 33.73 -10.92
N SER A 23 -36.35 33.17 -10.60
CA SER A 23 -37.21 33.57 -9.48
C SER A 23 -36.55 33.19 -8.16
N VAL A 24 -36.31 34.20 -7.34
CA VAL A 24 -35.87 34.09 -5.96
C VAL A 24 -37.06 33.68 -5.11
N SER A 25 -37.06 32.44 -4.60
CA SER A 25 -37.97 32.00 -3.55
C SER A 25 -37.38 32.33 -2.18
N LYS A 26 -38.03 33.26 -1.46
CA LYS A 26 -37.71 33.59 -0.08
C LYS A 26 -38.08 32.40 0.81
N ARG A 27 -37.11 31.73 1.40
CA ARG A 27 -37.33 30.85 2.54
C ARG A 27 -37.10 31.60 3.84
N THR A 28 -38.15 31.74 4.58
CA THR A 28 -38.21 32.25 5.93
C THR A 28 -37.36 31.43 6.89
N THR A 29 -36.44 32.11 7.55
CA THR A 29 -35.64 31.58 8.67
C THR A 29 -36.50 31.55 9.92
N THR A 30 -36.86 30.35 10.33
CA THR A 30 -37.39 30.14 11.71
C THR A 30 -36.19 29.75 12.57
N ALA A 31 -35.74 30.64 13.42
CA ALA A 31 -34.76 30.37 14.46
C ALA A 31 -35.35 29.43 15.50
N ASN A 32 -34.88 28.19 15.54
CA ASN A 32 -35.13 27.32 16.69
C ASN A 32 -33.91 27.34 17.60
N LYS A 33 -34.00 28.04 18.71
CA LYS A 33 -33.05 27.99 19.82
C LYS A 33 -33.39 26.80 20.70
N ASN A 34 -32.38 26.10 21.08
CA ASN A 34 -32.23 25.06 22.08
C ASN A 34 -32.12 23.64 21.53
N ALA A 35 -30.88 23.22 21.34
CA ALA A 35 -30.46 21.88 21.70
C ALA A 35 -29.02 21.96 22.24
N ASN A 36 -28.95 21.86 23.54
CA ASN A 36 -27.74 21.57 24.29
C ASN A 36 -27.31 20.17 23.91
N VAL A 37 -26.37 20.05 22.98
CA VAL A 37 -25.76 18.76 22.62
C VAL A 37 -24.61 18.55 23.58
N SER A 38 -24.91 18.04 24.77
CA SER A 38 -23.94 17.29 25.55
C SER A 38 -23.54 16.08 24.70
N GLY A 39 -22.28 16.09 24.22
CA GLY A 39 -21.72 14.99 23.45
C GLY A 39 -21.62 13.73 24.31
N SER A 40 -22.61 12.87 24.20
CA SER A 40 -22.44 11.44 24.41
C SER A 40 -21.97 10.91 23.07
N ALA A 41 -20.69 10.57 22.95
CA ALA A 41 -20.20 9.74 21.88
C ALA A 41 -20.98 8.42 21.96
N GLY A 42 -22.07 8.33 21.21
CA GLY A 42 -22.87 7.12 21.11
C GLY A 42 -21.98 6.05 20.48
N ASN A 43 -21.69 5.03 21.25
CA ASN A 43 -21.10 3.78 20.78
C ASN A 43 -22.01 3.23 19.67
N GLN A 44 -21.70 3.61 18.42
CA GLN A 44 -22.42 3.08 17.26
C GLN A 44 -21.98 1.62 17.11
N ASN A 45 -22.82 0.72 17.55
CA ASN A 45 -22.60 -0.71 17.43
C ASN A 45 -22.70 -1.10 15.96
N HIS A 46 -21.57 -1.38 15.31
CA HIS A 46 -21.46 -1.86 13.93
C HIS A 46 -21.06 -3.34 13.90
N PRO A 47 -21.87 -4.27 14.38
CA PRO A 47 -21.43 -5.64 14.66
C PRO A 47 -20.96 -6.41 13.43
N LEU A 48 -21.48 -6.10 12.24
CA LEU A 48 -21.06 -6.75 11.00
C LEU A 48 -19.71 -6.20 10.51
N LEU A 49 -19.52 -4.87 10.63
CA LEU A 49 -18.27 -4.24 10.22
C LEU A 49 -17.13 -4.59 11.19
N GLU A 50 -17.41 -4.59 12.50
CA GLU A 50 -16.46 -5.03 13.53
C GLU A 50 -16.05 -6.50 13.31
N LYS A 51 -17.03 -7.38 13.02
CA LYS A 51 -16.74 -8.78 12.73
C LYS A 51 -15.82 -8.91 11.51
N PHE A 52 -16.10 -8.19 10.42
CA PHE A 52 -15.27 -8.18 9.23
C PHE A 52 -13.86 -7.66 9.56
N PHE A 53 -13.76 -6.53 10.26
CA PHE A 53 -12.49 -5.96 10.69
C PHE A 53 -11.63 -6.96 11.48
N ILE A 54 -12.24 -7.66 12.43
CA ILE A 54 -11.53 -8.70 13.22
C ILE A 54 -11.12 -9.89 12.35
N ASP A 55 -11.91 -10.27 11.35
CA ASP A 55 -11.55 -11.35 10.43
C ASP A 55 -10.39 -10.95 9.51
N GLU A 56 -10.31 -9.67 9.06
CA GLU A 56 -9.18 -9.11 8.33
C GLU A 56 -7.92 -8.99 9.22
N LEU A 57 -8.06 -8.60 10.50
CA LEU A 57 -6.94 -8.60 11.44
C LEU A 57 -6.32 -9.99 11.61
N LYS A 58 -7.13 -11.05 11.63
CA LYS A 58 -6.62 -12.42 11.71
C LYS A 58 -5.87 -12.84 10.46
N ASP A 59 -6.33 -12.37 9.30
CA ASP A 59 -5.74 -12.65 8.01
C ASP A 59 -4.36 -11.99 7.90
N ILE A 60 -4.28 -10.67 8.16
CA ILE A 60 -3.00 -9.95 8.12
C ILE A 60 -2.05 -10.42 9.24
N TYR A 61 -2.53 -10.76 10.43
CA TYR A 61 -1.71 -11.32 11.50
C TYR A 61 -1.03 -12.64 11.10
N TRP A 62 -1.74 -13.48 10.34
CA TRP A 62 -1.12 -14.68 9.76
C TRP A 62 -0.10 -14.30 8.70
N ALA A 63 -0.43 -13.33 7.83
CA ALA A 63 0.44 -12.88 6.75
C ALA A 63 1.79 -12.39 7.28
N GLU A 64 1.80 -11.50 8.26
CA GLU A 64 3.01 -10.98 8.90
C GLU A 64 3.88 -12.10 9.48
N LYS A 65 3.29 -12.99 10.26
CA LYS A 65 4.03 -14.13 10.86
C LYS A 65 4.58 -15.10 9.84
N HIS A 66 3.95 -15.20 8.68
CA HIS A 66 4.42 -16.00 7.57
C HIS A 66 5.55 -15.29 6.83
N LEU A 67 5.42 -13.97 6.63
CA LEU A 67 6.37 -13.11 5.94
C LEU A 67 7.73 -13.06 6.66
N VAL A 68 7.79 -12.96 8.00
CA VAL A 68 9.05 -13.04 8.77
C VAL A 68 9.91 -14.23 8.34
N LYS A 69 9.30 -15.39 8.09
CA LYS A 69 10.02 -16.58 7.65
C LYS A 69 10.42 -16.53 6.17
N ALA A 70 9.58 -15.92 5.34
CA ALA A 70 9.87 -15.76 3.91
C ALA A 70 11.01 -14.76 3.72
N LEU A 71 11.00 -13.61 4.37
CA LEU A 71 12.07 -12.61 4.31
C LEU A 71 13.44 -13.17 4.71
N ALA A 72 13.49 -14.01 5.75
CA ALA A 72 14.73 -14.68 6.15
C ALA A 72 15.30 -15.62 5.06
N ARG A 73 14.46 -16.15 4.17
CA ARG A 73 14.87 -16.94 3.01
C ARG A 73 15.31 -16.05 1.86
N LEU A 74 14.55 -14.99 1.57
CA LEU A 74 14.88 -14.01 0.52
C LEU A 74 16.21 -13.32 0.81
N LYS A 75 16.47 -12.93 2.08
CA LYS A 75 17.76 -12.41 2.51
C LYS A 75 18.92 -13.33 2.14
N LYS A 76 18.76 -14.65 2.33
CA LYS A 76 19.82 -15.63 2.01
C LYS A 76 20.00 -15.83 0.51
N ALA A 77 18.95 -15.61 -0.28
CA ALA A 77 18.97 -15.78 -1.73
C ALA A 77 19.45 -14.52 -2.45
N ALA A 78 19.35 -13.35 -1.82
CA ALA A 78 19.82 -12.10 -2.38
C ALA A 78 21.34 -12.09 -2.57
N THR A 79 21.79 -11.53 -3.68
CA THR A 79 23.19 -11.46 -4.11
C THR A 79 23.92 -10.28 -3.47
N THR A 80 23.30 -9.09 -3.48
CA THR A 80 23.91 -7.87 -3.00
C THR A 80 23.74 -7.69 -1.48
N GLU A 81 24.77 -7.14 -0.83
CA GLU A 81 24.70 -6.83 0.60
C GLU A 81 23.59 -5.81 0.92
N GLU A 82 23.35 -4.88 0.00
CA GLU A 82 22.31 -3.85 0.14
C GLU A 82 20.92 -4.45 0.20
N LEU A 83 20.58 -5.36 -0.73
CA LEU A 83 19.29 -6.05 -0.72
C LEU A 83 19.16 -7.01 0.47
N GLN A 84 20.25 -7.70 0.86
CA GLN A 84 20.29 -8.52 2.05
C GLN A 84 19.97 -7.70 3.31
N GLN A 85 20.56 -6.50 3.43
CA GLN A 85 20.30 -5.60 4.55
C GLN A 85 18.85 -5.09 4.54
N ALA A 86 18.31 -4.71 3.38
CA ALA A 86 16.92 -4.30 3.26
C ALA A 86 15.95 -5.40 3.75
N PHE A 87 16.18 -6.66 3.37
CA PHE A 87 15.38 -7.78 3.88
C PHE A 87 15.57 -8.05 5.38
N GLU A 88 16.76 -7.80 5.93
CA GLU A 88 16.98 -7.91 7.38
C GLU A 88 16.22 -6.86 8.15
N ASP A 89 16.33 -5.59 7.72
CA ASP A 89 15.64 -4.46 8.34
C ASP A 89 14.12 -4.63 8.26
N HIS A 90 13.63 -5.07 7.10
CA HIS A 90 12.20 -5.34 6.93
C HIS A 90 11.74 -6.53 7.77
N THR A 91 12.56 -7.57 7.97
CA THR A 91 12.24 -8.65 8.91
C THR A 91 12.02 -8.13 10.32
N ALA A 92 12.88 -7.23 10.80
CA ALA A 92 12.74 -6.63 12.12
C ALA A 92 11.49 -5.75 12.23
N ALA A 93 11.16 -4.97 11.19
CA ALA A 93 9.93 -4.18 11.13
C ALA A 93 8.70 -5.07 11.17
N THR A 94 8.66 -6.16 10.39
CA THR A 94 7.57 -7.14 10.36
C THR A 94 7.33 -7.80 11.73
N GLU A 95 8.38 -8.07 12.51
CA GLU A 95 8.23 -8.55 13.89
C GLU A 95 7.54 -7.52 14.80
N GLU A 96 7.83 -6.22 14.60
CA GLU A 96 7.13 -5.14 15.29
C GLU A 96 5.67 -5.00 14.81
N HIS A 97 5.38 -5.22 13.52
CA HIS A 97 4.01 -5.25 13.00
C HIS A 97 3.18 -6.36 13.66
N VAL A 98 3.75 -7.55 13.85
CA VAL A 98 3.12 -8.63 14.62
C VAL A 98 2.76 -8.16 16.03
N THR A 99 3.69 -7.49 16.72
CA THR A 99 3.49 -6.98 18.07
C THR A 99 2.37 -5.92 18.13
N ARG A 100 2.33 -5.00 17.16
CA ARG A 100 1.26 -3.99 17.05
C ARG A 100 -0.11 -4.64 16.79
N LEU A 101 -0.17 -5.65 15.95
CA LEU A 101 -1.42 -6.41 15.72
C LEU A 101 -1.89 -7.13 16.99
N GLU A 102 -0.99 -7.69 17.79
CA GLU A 102 -1.31 -8.30 19.09
C GLU A 102 -1.90 -7.26 20.05
N GLN A 103 -1.32 -6.04 20.09
CA GLN A 103 -1.88 -4.92 20.85
C GLN A 103 -3.29 -4.54 20.36
N VAL A 104 -3.51 -4.49 19.05
CA VAL A 104 -4.85 -4.20 18.50
C VAL A 104 -5.86 -5.28 18.91
N PHE A 105 -5.49 -6.57 18.90
CA PHE A 105 -6.38 -7.63 19.42
C PHE A 105 -6.73 -7.43 20.89
N GLU A 106 -5.77 -7.02 21.73
CA GLU A 106 -6.00 -6.75 23.16
C GLU A 106 -6.99 -5.60 23.35
N MET A 107 -6.93 -4.53 22.53
CA MET A 107 -7.88 -3.40 22.58
C MET A 107 -9.32 -3.84 22.29
N PHE A 108 -9.52 -4.93 21.55
CA PHE A 108 -10.83 -5.58 21.37
C PHE A 108 -11.17 -6.61 22.45
N GLY A 109 -10.33 -6.79 23.48
CA GLY A 109 -10.50 -7.82 24.51
C GLY A 109 -10.38 -9.25 23.94
N LYS A 110 -9.65 -9.42 22.82
CA LYS A 110 -9.49 -10.68 22.11
C LYS A 110 -8.06 -11.18 22.23
N LYS A 111 -7.91 -12.50 22.21
CA LYS A 111 -6.57 -13.10 22.04
C LYS A 111 -6.18 -13.05 20.57
N PRO A 112 -4.91 -12.77 20.24
CA PRO A 112 -4.40 -12.88 18.88
C PRO A 112 -4.70 -14.26 18.28
N GLN A 113 -5.28 -14.28 17.09
CA GLN A 113 -5.65 -15.50 16.39
C GLN A 113 -5.35 -15.34 14.90
N ALA A 114 -4.50 -16.21 14.38
CA ALA A 114 -4.16 -16.24 12.96
C ALA A 114 -5.21 -17.03 12.16
N LYS A 115 -5.53 -16.52 10.97
CA LYS A 115 -6.31 -17.19 9.91
C LYS A 115 -5.44 -17.16 8.66
N LYS A 116 -5.24 -18.33 8.03
CA LYS A 116 -4.40 -18.42 6.83
C LYS A 116 -4.82 -17.39 5.77
N CYS A 117 -3.86 -16.59 5.34
CA CYS A 117 -3.99 -15.66 4.23
C CYS A 117 -3.57 -16.35 2.93
N GLU A 118 -4.51 -16.64 2.05
CA GLU A 118 -4.21 -17.29 0.76
C GLU A 118 -3.45 -16.36 -0.20
N ALA A 119 -3.62 -15.04 -0.07
CA ALA A 119 -2.89 -14.08 -0.88
C ALA A 119 -1.40 -14.08 -0.52
N MET A 120 -1.06 -13.92 0.76
CA MET A 120 0.34 -13.92 1.23
C MET A 120 1.00 -15.28 0.99
N ASP A 121 0.30 -16.39 1.21
CA ASP A 121 0.79 -17.73 0.90
C ASP A 121 1.13 -17.89 -0.60
N GLY A 122 0.33 -17.28 -1.48
CA GLY A 122 0.58 -17.24 -2.91
C GLY A 122 1.78 -16.39 -3.28
N LEU A 123 1.88 -15.18 -2.73
CA LEU A 123 2.97 -14.23 -3.00
C LEU A 123 4.33 -14.78 -2.54
N THR A 124 4.39 -15.32 -1.34
CA THR A 124 5.63 -15.90 -0.81
C THR A 124 6.07 -17.16 -1.55
N ARG A 125 5.12 -17.97 -2.04
CA ARG A 125 5.43 -19.11 -2.89
C ARG A 125 5.97 -18.67 -4.25
N GLU A 126 5.39 -17.64 -4.88
CA GLU A 126 5.91 -17.05 -6.13
C GLU A 126 7.35 -16.54 -5.92
N ALA A 127 7.64 -15.91 -4.78
CA ALA A 127 9.00 -15.48 -4.45
C ALA A 127 9.98 -16.67 -4.29
N GLU A 128 9.54 -17.79 -3.73
CA GLU A 128 10.35 -19.03 -3.65
C GLU A 128 10.60 -19.64 -5.04
N GLU A 129 9.60 -19.66 -5.93
CA GLU A 129 9.74 -20.12 -7.31
C GLU A 129 10.78 -19.26 -8.08
N ILE A 130 10.80 -17.94 -7.87
CA ILE A 130 11.79 -17.02 -8.44
C ILE A 130 13.21 -17.40 -8.00
N VAL A 131 13.42 -17.76 -6.74
CA VAL A 131 14.76 -18.22 -6.28
C VAL A 131 15.21 -19.47 -7.01
N ASP A 132 14.29 -20.41 -7.26
CA ASP A 132 14.60 -21.66 -7.96
C ASP A 132 14.85 -21.47 -9.49
N GLU A 133 14.21 -20.45 -10.09
CA GLU A 133 14.27 -20.17 -11.52
C GLU A 133 15.42 -19.23 -11.94
N THR A 134 16.06 -18.54 -10.99
CA THR A 134 17.13 -17.58 -11.26
C THR A 134 18.50 -18.14 -10.85
N GLU A 135 19.56 -17.70 -11.54
CA GLU A 135 20.94 -18.12 -11.28
C GLU A 135 21.43 -17.55 -9.94
N ASP A 136 22.02 -18.40 -9.11
CA ASP A 136 22.59 -17.99 -7.82
C ASP A 136 23.74 -17.00 -8.00
N GLY A 137 23.72 -15.92 -7.22
CA GLY A 137 24.71 -14.85 -7.30
C GLY A 137 24.54 -13.91 -8.50
N SER A 138 23.40 -13.98 -9.23
CA SER A 138 23.14 -13.07 -10.35
C SER A 138 22.41 -11.81 -9.93
N MET A 139 22.67 -10.68 -10.61
CA MET A 139 21.91 -9.45 -10.46
C MET A 139 20.47 -9.61 -10.93
N THR A 140 20.25 -10.46 -11.94
CA THR A 140 18.90 -10.83 -12.41
C THR A 140 18.06 -11.43 -11.30
N ARG A 141 18.65 -12.23 -10.38
CA ARG A 141 17.97 -12.73 -9.19
C ARG A 141 17.51 -11.57 -8.29
N ASP A 142 18.38 -10.62 -8.00
CA ASP A 142 18.05 -9.48 -7.13
C ASP A 142 16.94 -8.61 -7.73
N VAL A 143 16.97 -8.35 -9.05
CA VAL A 143 15.84 -7.69 -9.76
C VAL A 143 14.54 -8.44 -9.53
N ALA A 144 14.54 -9.76 -9.69
CA ALA A 144 13.34 -10.58 -9.55
C ALA A 144 12.84 -10.64 -8.08
N LEU A 145 13.76 -10.70 -7.11
CA LEU A 145 13.43 -10.65 -5.68
C LEU A 145 12.83 -9.31 -5.26
N ILE A 146 13.34 -8.18 -5.79
CA ILE A 146 12.75 -6.85 -5.54
C ILE A 146 11.31 -6.81 -6.06
N ILE A 147 11.07 -7.27 -7.29
CA ILE A 147 9.71 -7.29 -7.86
C ILE A 147 8.77 -8.17 -7.01
N ALA A 148 9.23 -9.32 -6.53
CA ALA A 148 8.44 -10.19 -5.68
C ALA A 148 8.14 -9.54 -4.32
N ALA A 149 9.12 -8.89 -3.70
CA ALA A 149 8.94 -8.15 -2.45
C ALA A 149 7.95 -7.01 -2.62
N GLN A 150 8.07 -6.17 -3.65
CA GLN A 150 7.13 -5.08 -3.89
C GLN A 150 5.69 -5.54 -4.08
N LYS A 151 5.44 -6.73 -4.62
CA LYS A 151 4.09 -7.32 -4.65
C LYS A 151 3.55 -7.58 -3.23
N VAL A 152 4.42 -8.01 -2.31
CA VAL A 152 4.08 -8.19 -0.90
C VAL A 152 3.77 -6.85 -0.26
N GLU A 153 4.66 -5.83 -0.42
CA GLU A 153 4.42 -4.48 0.11
C GLU A 153 3.08 -3.91 -0.36
N HIS A 154 2.77 -4.02 -1.65
CA HIS A 154 1.51 -3.52 -2.21
C HIS A 154 0.28 -4.26 -1.66
N TYR A 155 0.38 -5.55 -1.35
CA TYR A 155 -0.66 -6.28 -0.65
C TYR A 155 -0.85 -5.72 0.77
N GLU A 156 0.23 -5.48 1.52
CA GLU A 156 0.19 -4.97 2.90
C GLU A 156 -0.28 -3.51 2.95
N ILE A 157 0.21 -2.65 2.06
CA ILE A 157 -0.27 -1.27 1.90
C ILE A 157 -1.78 -1.22 1.64
N ALA A 158 -2.30 -2.08 0.76
CA ALA A 158 -3.74 -2.13 0.48
C ALA A 158 -4.54 -2.62 1.69
N THR A 159 -4.04 -3.64 2.40
CA THR A 159 -4.69 -4.23 3.56
C THR A 159 -4.70 -3.26 4.73
N TYR A 160 -3.55 -2.72 5.13
CA TYR A 160 -3.44 -1.75 6.22
C TYR A 160 -4.20 -0.45 5.92
N GLY A 161 -4.11 0.04 4.67
CA GLY A 161 -4.90 1.21 4.24
C GLY A 161 -6.40 1.00 4.39
N GLY A 162 -6.91 -0.19 4.06
CA GLY A 162 -8.30 -0.58 4.28
C GLY A 162 -8.66 -0.66 5.76
N LEU A 163 -7.81 -1.30 6.56
CA LEU A 163 -8.02 -1.43 8.02
C LEU A 163 -8.02 -0.07 8.73
N VAL A 164 -7.10 0.84 8.39
CA VAL A 164 -7.07 2.21 8.92
C VAL A 164 -8.38 2.94 8.61
N GLN A 165 -8.88 2.86 7.37
CA GLN A 165 -10.15 3.51 7.00
C GLN A 165 -11.34 2.90 7.75
N LEU A 166 -11.37 1.59 7.95
CA LEU A 166 -12.42 0.92 8.71
C LEU A 166 -12.37 1.31 10.20
N ALA A 167 -11.19 1.35 10.80
CA ALA A 167 -10.99 1.79 12.19
C ALA A 167 -11.51 3.23 12.38
N ASN A 168 -11.15 4.16 11.49
CA ASN A 168 -11.66 5.53 11.50
C ASN A 168 -13.19 5.59 11.36
N THR A 169 -13.76 4.79 10.46
CA THR A 169 -15.22 4.70 10.26
C THR A 169 -15.95 4.23 11.52
N MET A 170 -15.32 3.33 12.27
CA MET A 170 -15.85 2.80 13.52
C MET A 170 -15.54 3.69 14.76
N ASN A 171 -14.88 4.84 14.57
CA ASN A 171 -14.40 5.74 15.62
C ASN A 171 -13.41 5.08 16.59
N LEU A 172 -12.56 4.22 16.08
CA LEU A 172 -11.49 3.53 16.80
C LEU A 172 -10.14 4.24 16.54
N GLY A 173 -10.02 5.49 16.97
CA GLY A 173 -8.88 6.36 16.65
C GLY A 173 -7.52 5.76 17.07
N GLU A 174 -7.41 5.25 18.30
CA GLU A 174 -6.18 4.64 18.80
C GLU A 174 -5.75 3.41 17.98
N VAL A 175 -6.72 2.59 17.53
CA VAL A 175 -6.46 1.45 16.63
C VAL A 175 -5.97 1.95 15.26
N ALA A 176 -6.62 3.01 14.73
CA ALA A 176 -6.23 3.59 13.45
C ALA A 176 -4.79 4.13 13.49
N GLU A 177 -4.40 4.80 14.58
CA GLU A 177 -3.03 5.33 14.76
C GLU A 177 -1.97 4.23 14.78
N ILE A 178 -2.25 3.11 15.45
CA ILE A 178 -1.33 1.95 15.49
C ILE A 178 -1.15 1.35 14.09
N LEU A 179 -2.27 1.14 13.37
CA LEU A 179 -2.25 0.55 12.03
C LEU A 179 -1.64 1.50 10.98
N GLU A 180 -1.79 2.83 11.14
CA GLU A 180 -1.18 3.84 10.26
C GLU A 180 0.33 3.85 10.36
N GLN A 181 0.91 3.56 11.53
CA GLN A 181 2.36 3.41 11.68
C GLN A 181 2.89 2.30 10.80
N THR A 182 2.28 1.12 10.86
CA THR A 182 2.64 -0.01 10.00
C THR A 182 2.45 0.33 8.52
N LEU A 183 1.31 0.91 8.15
CA LEU A 183 1.05 1.35 6.78
C LEU A 183 2.15 2.29 6.23
N GLN A 184 2.68 3.18 7.06
CA GLN A 184 3.74 4.08 6.63
C GLN A 184 5.06 3.34 6.46
N GLU A 185 5.39 2.42 7.35
CA GLU A 185 6.60 1.59 7.26
C GLU A 185 6.59 0.71 5.99
N GLU A 186 5.43 0.12 5.60
CA GLU A 186 5.31 -0.63 4.34
C GLU A 186 5.54 0.25 3.11
N LYS A 187 5.00 1.48 3.12
CA LYS A 187 5.26 2.45 2.04
C LYS A 187 6.72 2.85 1.96
N ASP A 188 7.38 3.00 3.09
CA ASP A 188 8.80 3.37 3.14
C ASP A 188 9.67 2.21 2.63
N THR A 189 9.30 0.96 2.93
CA THR A 189 9.97 -0.25 2.40
C THR A 189 9.78 -0.37 0.89
N ASP A 190 8.58 -0.19 0.36
CA ASP A 190 8.33 -0.20 -1.10
C ASP A 190 9.16 0.87 -1.83
N GLN A 191 9.26 2.07 -1.26
CA GLN A 191 10.09 3.15 -1.80
C GLN A 191 11.59 2.80 -1.74
N LEU A 192 12.06 2.20 -0.65
CA LEU A 192 13.46 1.74 -0.52
C LEU A 192 13.79 0.69 -1.58
N LEU A 193 12.93 -0.30 -1.78
CA LEU A 193 13.11 -1.33 -2.81
C LEU A 193 13.17 -0.73 -4.22
N THR A 194 12.30 0.26 -4.51
CA THR A 194 12.35 1.02 -5.76
C THR A 194 13.70 1.75 -5.90
N TYR A 195 14.17 2.41 -4.84
CA TYR A 195 15.45 3.12 -4.86
C TYR A 195 16.62 2.19 -5.15
N ILE A 196 16.69 1.03 -4.48
CA ILE A 196 17.73 0.01 -4.68
C ILE A 196 17.70 -0.50 -6.13
N ALA A 197 16.49 -0.78 -6.66
CA ALA A 197 16.35 -1.25 -8.04
C ALA A 197 16.85 -0.24 -9.07
N GLU A 198 16.47 1.04 -8.92
CA GLU A 198 16.74 2.10 -9.92
C GLU A 198 18.19 2.58 -9.92
N ASN A 199 18.85 2.60 -8.77
CA ASN A 199 20.18 3.20 -8.67
C ASN A 199 21.31 2.23 -8.92
N ASP A 200 21.15 0.94 -8.66
CA ASP A 200 22.24 -0.04 -8.73
C ASP A 200 21.83 -1.32 -9.47
N ILE A 201 20.89 -2.10 -8.94
CA ILE A 201 20.66 -3.50 -9.32
C ILE A 201 20.21 -3.66 -10.78
N ASN A 202 19.27 -2.82 -11.27
CA ASN A 202 18.76 -2.93 -12.64
C ASN A 202 19.86 -2.66 -13.68
N LEU A 203 20.75 -1.71 -13.41
CA LEU A 203 21.88 -1.38 -14.32
C LEU A 203 22.93 -2.49 -14.33
N GLU A 204 23.24 -3.06 -13.18
CA GLU A 204 24.18 -4.17 -13.07
C GLU A 204 23.64 -5.43 -13.76
N ALA A 205 22.33 -5.71 -13.61
CA ALA A 205 21.67 -6.83 -14.28
C ALA A 205 21.67 -6.67 -15.82
N GLU A 206 21.50 -5.44 -16.36
CA GLU A 206 21.61 -5.17 -17.79
C GLU A 206 23.01 -5.49 -18.33
N MET A 207 24.05 -5.19 -17.55
CA MET A 207 25.45 -5.43 -17.94
C MET A 207 25.88 -6.90 -17.78
N GLU A 208 25.22 -7.67 -16.93
CA GLU A 208 25.55 -9.07 -16.60
C GLU A 208 25.49 -10.00 -17.84
N GLY A 209 24.58 -9.76 -18.77
CA GLY A 209 24.41 -10.51 -20.00
C GLY A 209 25.41 -10.13 -21.12
N ALA A 210 25.86 -8.88 -21.13
CA ALA A 210 26.69 -8.35 -22.22
C ALA A 210 28.13 -8.94 -22.27
N GLY A 211 28.62 -9.49 -21.16
CA GLY A 211 29.94 -10.11 -21.07
C GLY A 211 30.01 -11.54 -21.62
N LYS A 212 28.91 -12.24 -21.76
CA LYS A 212 28.87 -13.66 -22.19
C LYS A 212 28.78 -13.85 -23.72
N GLU A 213 28.46 -12.81 -24.50
CA GLU A 213 28.33 -12.90 -25.97
C GLU A 213 29.66 -12.70 -26.74
N ASN A 214 30.75 -12.34 -26.08
CA ASN A 214 32.07 -12.04 -26.71
C ASN A 214 33.17 -13.03 -26.35
N GLY A 215 32.84 -14.25 -25.93
CA GLY A 215 33.80 -15.30 -25.59
C GLY A 215 33.80 -16.51 -26.54
#